data_02f3c69b1f403322a9808698d2b1e54d
#
_entry.id   02f3c69b1f403322a9808698d2b1e54d
#
_cell.length_a   1.000
_cell.length_b   1.000
_cell.length_c   1.000
_cell.angle_alpha   90.00
_cell.angle_beta   90.00
_cell.angle_gamma   90.00
#
_symmetry.space_group_name_H-M   'P 1'
#
loop_
_entity.id
_entity.type
_entity.pdbx_description
1 polymer ?
#
loop_
_entity_poly.entity_id
_entity_poly.type
_entity_poly.pdbx_seq_one_letter_code
_entity_poly.pdbx_strand_id
1 'polypeptide(L)'
;MKLKNLLAIAACAFGLSASAQSVAPKREFRGAWIQCVNGQFQGMDAQKMKSVLTAQLDALQKAGINAIIFQIRAEADALYQSSYEPWSRYLTGVQGKSPQWDPLQWMIDECHKRNMELHAWINPYRARTKGTTALSPLHPY
;
A
#
# COMPACT_ATOMS: atom_id res chain seq x y z
N MET A 1 -1.23 -52.35 42.02
CA MET A 1 -0.47 -51.19 41.57
C MET A 1 -0.39 -50.21 42.74
N LYS A 2 0.80 -49.83 43.19
CA LYS A 2 0.94 -49.02 44.43
C LYS A 2 0.58 -47.59 44.15
N LEU A 3 -0.16 -46.92 45.04
CA LEU A 3 -0.65 -45.52 44.92
C LEU A 3 0.42 -44.55 44.51
N LYS A 4 1.68 -44.78 44.89
CA LYS A 4 2.85 -43.95 44.48
C LYS A 4 3.09 -43.95 42.94
N ASN A 5 2.79 -45.05 42.25
CA ASN A 5 2.97 -45.14 40.80
C ASN A 5 1.85 -44.45 40.05
N LEU A 6 0.63 -44.37 40.60
CA LEU A 6 -0.48 -43.60 40.04
C LEU A 6 -0.21 -42.07 40.11
N LEU A 7 0.35 -41.60 41.23
CA LEU A 7 0.73 -40.19 41.40
C LEU A 7 1.84 -39.76 40.44
N ALA A 8 2.83 -40.62 40.15
CA ALA A 8 3.90 -40.32 39.19
C ALA A 8 3.39 -40.22 37.75
N ILE A 9 2.44 -41.07 37.35
CA ILE A 9 1.82 -41.04 36.02
C ILE A 9 0.94 -39.77 35.85
N ALA A 10 0.21 -39.38 36.89
CA ALA A 10 -0.59 -38.15 36.87
C ALA A 10 0.28 -36.87 36.76
N ALA A 11 1.43 -36.85 37.45
CA ALA A 11 2.38 -35.71 37.34
C ALA A 11 3.03 -35.59 35.94
N CYS A 12 3.31 -36.73 35.27
CA CYS A 12 3.82 -36.68 33.88
C CYS A 12 2.77 -36.27 32.87
N ALA A 13 1.47 -36.53 33.08
CA ALA A 13 0.41 -36.11 32.17
C ALA A 13 0.13 -34.61 32.23
N PHE A 14 0.39 -33.93 33.35
CA PHE A 14 0.25 -32.46 33.47
C PHE A 14 1.47 -31.69 32.95
N GLY A 15 2.61 -32.31 32.73
CA GLY A 15 3.85 -31.69 32.27
C GLY A 15 3.96 -31.51 30.75
N LEU A 16 3.05 -32.02 29.92
CA LEU A 16 3.14 -32.04 28.46
C LEU A 16 2.28 -30.99 27.75
N SER A 17 1.63 -30.12 28.49
CA SER A 17 0.94 -28.95 27.92
C SER A 17 1.87 -27.73 27.84
N ALA A 18 3.11 -27.90 27.38
CA ALA A 18 3.86 -26.78 26.86
C ALA A 18 3.22 -26.41 25.51
N SER A 19 2.16 -25.61 25.56
CA SER A 19 1.69 -24.91 24.40
C SER A 19 2.88 -24.08 23.89
N ALA A 20 3.44 -24.47 22.76
CA ALA A 20 4.33 -23.60 22.01
C ALA A 20 3.49 -22.35 21.66
N GLN A 21 3.56 -21.34 22.51
CA GLN A 21 3.11 -20.02 22.14
C GLN A 21 3.99 -19.61 20.96
N SER A 22 3.44 -19.70 19.77
CA SER A 22 4.03 -19.01 18.64
C SER A 22 4.05 -17.53 19.03
N VAL A 23 5.23 -17.04 19.41
CA VAL A 23 5.43 -15.61 19.62
C VAL A 23 5.26 -15.00 18.25
N ALA A 24 4.03 -14.58 17.93
CA ALA A 24 3.77 -13.82 16.73
C ALA A 24 4.71 -12.60 16.76
N PRO A 25 5.41 -12.29 15.67
CA PRO A 25 6.32 -11.16 15.64
C PRO A 25 5.54 -9.91 16.06
N LYS A 26 6.08 -9.15 17.04
CA LYS A 26 5.43 -7.96 17.59
C LYS A 26 5.12 -6.89 16.52
N ARG A 27 5.78 -6.99 15.35
CA ARG A 27 5.57 -6.16 14.17
C ARG A 27 5.66 -7.04 12.93
N GLU A 28 4.53 -7.40 12.39
CA GLU A 28 4.42 -8.08 11.11
C GLU A 28 4.11 -7.04 10.02
N PHE A 29 4.85 -7.06 8.92
CA PHE A 29 4.55 -6.25 7.74
C PHE A 29 3.42 -6.90 6.95
N ARG A 30 2.26 -6.27 6.93
CA ARG A 30 1.09 -6.68 6.13
C ARG A 30 0.79 -5.58 5.13
N GLY A 31 1.40 -5.70 3.94
CA GLY A 31 1.33 -4.69 2.89
C GLY A 31 0.24 -4.98 1.85
N ALA A 32 -0.40 -3.93 1.35
CA ALA A 32 -1.29 -3.96 0.20
C ALA A 32 -0.82 -3.00 -0.89
N TRP A 33 -0.92 -3.43 -2.16
CA TRP A 33 -0.53 -2.65 -3.32
C TRP A 33 -1.70 -1.85 -3.86
N ILE A 34 -1.49 -0.55 -4.11
CA ILE A 34 -2.42 0.32 -4.82
C ILE A 34 -1.70 0.87 -6.04
N GLN A 35 -2.14 0.47 -7.23
CA GLN A 35 -1.60 0.95 -8.50
C GLN A 35 -2.30 2.22 -8.97
N CYS A 36 -1.66 2.99 -9.86
CA CYS A 36 -2.28 4.13 -10.52
C CYS A 36 -2.68 3.86 -11.99
N VAL A 37 -2.24 2.72 -12.52
CA VAL A 37 -2.45 2.32 -13.93
C VAL A 37 -3.75 1.52 -14.15
N ASN A 38 -3.98 1.06 -15.38
CA ASN A 38 -5.12 0.19 -15.74
C ASN A 38 -6.50 0.81 -15.46
N GLY A 39 -6.63 2.12 -15.64
CA GLY A 39 -7.91 2.80 -15.45
C GLY A 39 -8.32 3.04 -14.01
N GLN A 40 -7.41 2.78 -13.05
CA GLN A 40 -7.69 2.90 -11.60
C GLN A 40 -8.35 4.24 -11.24
N PHE A 41 -7.89 5.35 -11.83
CA PHE A 41 -8.39 6.69 -11.55
C PHE A 41 -9.04 7.36 -12.78
N GLN A 42 -9.26 6.59 -13.86
CA GLN A 42 -9.75 7.13 -15.12
C GLN A 42 -11.12 7.80 -14.95
N GLY A 43 -11.23 9.03 -15.45
CA GLY A 43 -12.46 9.81 -15.40
C GLY A 43 -12.86 10.31 -14.01
N MET A 44 -12.03 10.15 -13.00
CA MET A 44 -12.28 10.65 -11.66
C MET A 44 -11.74 12.07 -11.50
N ASP A 45 -12.55 12.94 -10.91
CA ASP A 45 -12.06 14.18 -10.33
C ASP A 45 -11.36 13.93 -8.99
N ALA A 46 -10.76 14.97 -8.42
CA ALA A 46 -10.04 14.88 -7.15
C ALA A 46 -10.93 14.39 -6.00
N GLN A 47 -12.18 14.83 -5.94
CA GLN A 47 -13.12 14.47 -4.88
C GLN A 47 -13.51 12.98 -4.96
N LYS A 48 -13.83 12.52 -6.15
CA LYS A 48 -14.16 11.11 -6.39
C LYS A 48 -12.98 10.20 -6.10
N MET A 49 -11.76 10.58 -6.55
CA MET A 49 -10.54 9.83 -6.30
C MET A 49 -10.26 9.71 -4.79
N LYS A 50 -10.34 10.81 -4.04
CA LYS A 50 -10.20 10.82 -2.58
C LYS A 50 -11.23 9.90 -1.91
N SER A 51 -12.49 9.96 -2.32
CA SER A 51 -13.56 9.12 -1.77
C SER A 51 -13.27 7.63 -2.00
N VAL A 52 -12.87 7.23 -3.21
CA VAL A 52 -12.54 5.84 -3.55
C VAL A 52 -11.34 5.36 -2.75
N LEU A 53 -10.27 6.15 -2.68
CA LEU A 53 -9.06 5.80 -1.92
C LEU A 53 -9.34 5.72 -0.42
N THR A 54 -10.14 6.63 0.14
CA THR A 54 -10.58 6.55 1.55
C THR A 54 -11.28 5.23 1.84
N ALA A 55 -12.26 4.85 1.00
CA ALA A 55 -12.99 3.59 1.18
C ALA A 55 -12.05 2.35 1.07
N GLN A 56 -11.08 2.37 0.15
CA GLN A 56 -10.06 1.31 0.04
C GLN A 56 -9.19 1.24 1.30
N LEU A 57 -8.70 2.37 1.79
CA LEU A 57 -7.87 2.42 3.00
C LEU A 57 -8.62 1.92 4.23
N ASP A 58 -9.90 2.30 4.38
CA ASP A 58 -10.74 1.84 5.50
C ASP A 58 -10.96 0.32 5.45
N ALA A 59 -11.22 -0.23 4.26
CA ALA A 59 -11.37 -1.67 4.07
C ALA A 59 -10.07 -2.43 4.35
N LEU A 60 -8.92 -1.92 3.90
CA LEU A 60 -7.61 -2.51 4.13
C LEU A 60 -7.21 -2.45 5.62
N GLN A 61 -7.48 -1.33 6.30
CA GLN A 61 -7.27 -1.21 7.75
C GLN A 61 -8.11 -2.23 8.50
N LYS A 62 -9.39 -2.37 8.16
CA LYS A 62 -10.29 -3.36 8.75
C LYS A 62 -9.82 -4.81 8.51
N ALA A 63 -9.16 -5.08 7.39
CA ALA A 63 -8.55 -6.36 7.09
C ALA A 63 -7.20 -6.59 7.81
N GLY A 64 -6.73 -5.63 8.61
CA GLY A 64 -5.50 -5.73 9.38
C GLY A 64 -4.24 -5.36 8.59
N ILE A 65 -4.35 -4.73 7.42
CA ILE A 65 -3.21 -4.18 6.67
C ILE A 65 -2.62 -3.00 7.44
N ASN A 66 -1.30 -2.94 7.50
CA ASN A 66 -0.56 -1.89 8.20
C ASN A 66 0.45 -1.14 7.32
N ALA A 67 0.53 -1.49 6.04
CA ALA A 67 1.38 -0.80 5.07
C ALA A 67 0.72 -0.74 3.70
N ILE A 68 0.82 0.40 3.03
CA ILE A 68 0.35 0.62 1.66
C ILE A 68 1.55 0.82 0.76
N ILE A 69 1.64 0.02 -0.31
CA ILE A 69 2.61 0.19 -1.39
C ILE A 69 1.92 0.92 -2.52
N PHE A 70 2.09 2.24 -2.61
CA PHE A 70 1.38 3.11 -3.54
C PHE A 70 2.24 3.43 -4.76
N GLN A 71 1.74 3.16 -5.97
CA GLN A 71 2.44 3.47 -7.21
C GLN A 71 2.36 4.97 -7.49
N ILE A 72 3.51 5.65 -7.35
CA ILE A 72 3.62 7.10 -7.48
C ILE A 72 4.37 7.56 -8.73
N ARG A 73 5.07 6.64 -9.41
CA ARG A 73 5.83 6.89 -10.62
C ARG A 73 5.69 5.72 -11.58
N ALA A 74 4.84 5.86 -12.60
CA ALA A 74 4.51 4.77 -13.51
C ALA A 74 5.31 4.80 -14.83
N GLU A 75 5.50 5.97 -15.45
CA GLU A 75 6.02 6.16 -16.80
C GLU A 75 6.97 7.36 -16.90
N ALA A 76 7.96 7.50 -16.02
CA ALA A 76 8.79 8.70 -15.88
C ALA A 76 7.92 9.96 -15.71
N ASP A 77 6.90 9.83 -14.90
CA ASP A 77 5.90 10.82 -14.53
C ASP A 77 5.59 10.70 -13.04
N ALA A 78 4.95 11.66 -12.43
CA ALA A 78 4.77 11.73 -11.00
C ALA A 78 3.31 11.89 -10.57
N LEU A 79 2.94 11.26 -9.45
CA LEU A 79 1.70 11.50 -8.72
C LEU A 79 1.91 12.49 -7.56
N TYR A 80 2.93 13.34 -7.68
CA TYR A 80 3.30 14.36 -6.69
C TYR A 80 3.91 15.56 -7.41
N GLN A 81 4.02 16.69 -6.72
CA GLN A 81 4.65 17.89 -7.27
C GLN A 81 6.15 17.61 -7.50
N SER A 82 6.60 17.71 -8.75
CA SER A 82 7.99 17.50 -9.15
C SER A 82 8.46 18.62 -10.09
N SER A 83 9.72 19.01 -9.96
CA SER A 83 10.40 19.90 -10.93
C SER A 83 11.18 19.12 -12.00
N TYR A 84 11.25 17.79 -11.89
CA TYR A 84 12.02 16.93 -12.78
C TYR A 84 11.16 16.10 -13.73
N GLU A 85 9.94 15.76 -13.31
CA GLU A 85 9.04 14.87 -14.04
C GLU A 85 7.65 15.50 -14.13
N PRO A 86 6.93 15.29 -15.25
CA PRO A 86 5.59 15.83 -15.42
C PRO A 86 4.57 15.12 -14.52
N TRP A 87 3.43 15.76 -14.27
CA TRP A 87 2.27 15.10 -13.68
C TRP A 87 1.82 13.91 -14.52
N SER A 88 1.51 12.82 -13.87
CA SER A 88 1.07 11.59 -14.53
C SER A 88 -0.28 11.78 -15.24
N ARG A 89 -0.36 11.26 -16.48
CA ARG A 89 -1.63 11.20 -17.23
C ARG A 89 -2.70 10.35 -16.53
N TYR A 90 -2.32 9.46 -15.65
CA TYR A 90 -3.25 8.62 -14.88
C TYR A 90 -4.10 9.41 -13.89
N LEU A 91 -3.73 10.66 -13.57
CA LEU A 91 -4.51 11.56 -12.72
C LEU A 91 -5.59 12.33 -13.47
N THR A 92 -5.24 12.83 -14.68
CA THR A 92 -6.07 13.80 -15.41
C THR A 92 -6.41 13.37 -16.82
N GLY A 93 -5.86 12.25 -17.29
CA GLY A 93 -5.90 11.81 -18.68
C GLY A 93 -4.84 12.46 -19.59
N VAL A 94 -4.17 13.53 -19.12
CA VAL A 94 -3.16 14.27 -19.90
C VAL A 94 -1.89 14.41 -19.07
N GLN A 95 -0.75 13.94 -19.62
CA GLN A 95 0.55 14.06 -18.95
C GLN A 95 0.97 15.55 -18.86
N GLY A 96 1.50 15.94 -17.73
CA GLY A 96 1.90 17.31 -17.42
C GLY A 96 0.77 18.20 -16.91
N LYS A 97 -0.50 17.80 -17.03
CA LYS A 97 -1.64 18.57 -16.50
C LYS A 97 -1.75 18.34 -14.99
N SER A 98 -1.63 19.41 -14.20
CA SER A 98 -1.78 19.38 -12.75
C SER A 98 -3.20 18.94 -12.34
N PRO A 99 -3.32 18.02 -11.35
CA PRO A 99 -4.62 17.64 -10.76
C PRO A 99 -5.14 18.71 -9.78
N GLN A 100 -4.40 19.78 -9.52
CA GLN A 100 -4.70 20.86 -8.55
C GLN A 100 -4.69 20.40 -7.08
N TRP A 101 -4.05 19.28 -6.79
CA TRP A 101 -3.80 18.75 -5.44
C TRP A 101 -2.61 17.79 -5.49
N ASP A 102 -2.06 17.41 -4.32
CA ASP A 102 -0.95 16.45 -4.25
C ASP A 102 -1.47 15.08 -3.78
N PRO A 103 -1.60 14.10 -4.70
CA PRO A 103 -2.06 12.76 -4.36
C PRO A 103 -1.15 12.01 -3.38
N LEU A 104 0.17 12.17 -3.51
CA LEU A 104 1.10 11.48 -2.61
C LEU A 104 1.02 12.04 -1.20
N GLN A 105 1.07 13.37 -1.04
CA GLN A 105 0.96 13.97 0.29
C GLN A 105 -0.37 13.59 0.96
N TRP A 106 -1.46 13.65 0.21
CA TRP A 106 -2.78 13.25 0.73
C TRP A 106 -2.80 11.77 1.17
N MET A 107 -2.21 10.86 0.38
CA MET A 107 -2.13 9.44 0.73
C MET A 107 -1.27 9.19 1.97
N ILE A 108 -0.17 9.93 2.14
CA ILE A 108 0.66 9.87 3.35
C ILE A 108 -0.19 10.22 4.58
N ASP A 109 -0.89 11.36 4.52
CA ASP A 109 -1.72 11.84 5.62
C ASP A 109 -2.84 10.84 5.97
N GLU A 110 -3.51 10.28 4.96
CA GLU A 110 -4.59 9.31 5.15
C GLU A 110 -4.08 7.95 5.69
N CYS A 111 -2.90 7.49 5.27
CA CYS A 111 -2.28 6.30 5.83
C CYS A 111 -1.90 6.52 7.30
N HIS A 112 -1.25 7.63 7.61
CA HIS A 112 -0.82 7.95 8.97
C HIS A 112 -2.01 8.11 9.95
N LYS A 113 -3.13 8.72 9.53
CA LYS A 113 -4.37 8.77 10.33
C LYS A 113 -4.89 7.38 10.72
N ARG A 114 -4.56 6.36 9.94
CA ARG A 114 -4.96 4.96 10.16
C ARG A 114 -3.87 4.11 10.81
N ASN A 115 -2.76 4.71 11.25
CA ASN A 115 -1.57 4.02 11.75
C ASN A 115 -1.01 3.00 10.72
N MET A 116 -1.10 3.32 9.42
CA MET A 116 -0.50 2.57 8.33
C MET A 116 0.75 3.28 7.81
N GLU A 117 1.77 2.52 7.41
CA GLU A 117 2.92 3.04 6.68
C GLU A 117 2.57 3.25 5.21
N LEU A 118 3.21 4.23 4.56
CA LEU A 118 3.15 4.38 3.11
C LEU A 118 4.53 4.13 2.51
N HIS A 119 4.60 3.20 1.55
CA HIS A 119 5.78 2.86 0.77
C HIS A 119 5.59 3.29 -0.68
N ALA A 120 6.53 4.06 -1.20
CA ALA A 120 6.50 4.54 -2.57
C ALA A 120 6.90 3.43 -3.56
N TRP A 121 6.02 3.12 -4.51
CA TRP A 121 6.35 2.24 -5.63
C TRP A 121 6.70 3.07 -6.85
N ILE A 122 7.92 2.92 -7.36
CA ILE A 122 8.43 3.57 -8.55
C ILE A 122 8.84 2.54 -9.60
N ASN A 123 8.63 2.87 -10.88
CA ASN A 123 9.15 2.14 -12.03
C ASN A 123 10.36 2.90 -12.61
N PRO A 124 11.60 2.62 -12.17
CA PRO A 124 12.75 3.48 -12.49
C PRO A 124 13.10 3.50 -13.98
N TYR A 125 12.88 2.39 -14.69
CA TYR A 125 13.27 2.25 -16.10
C TYR A 125 12.11 2.36 -17.09
N ARG A 126 10.87 2.47 -16.63
CA ARG A 126 9.72 2.59 -17.53
C ARG A 126 9.53 4.06 -17.91
N ALA A 127 9.84 4.40 -19.16
CA ALA A 127 9.63 5.74 -19.69
C ALA A 127 8.21 5.94 -20.24
N ARG A 128 7.63 4.91 -20.89
CA ARG A 128 6.25 4.96 -21.44
C ARG A 128 5.70 3.54 -21.63
N THR A 129 4.41 3.45 -21.81
CA THR A 129 3.72 2.23 -22.24
C THR A 129 3.23 2.35 -23.68
N LYS A 130 2.82 1.22 -24.28
CA LYS A 130 2.32 1.13 -25.69
C LYS A 130 1.07 1.97 -25.89
N GLY A 131 0.54 2.71 -25.17
CA GLY A 131 -0.64 3.58 -25.38
C GLY A 131 -0.35 5.05 -25.13
N THR A 132 0.89 5.37 -24.79
CA THR A 132 1.28 6.75 -24.53
C THR A 132 1.58 7.44 -25.87
N THR A 133 0.68 8.30 -26.34
CA THR A 133 0.77 8.95 -27.66
C THR A 133 1.38 10.34 -27.60
N ALA A 134 1.20 11.06 -26.52
CA ALA A 134 1.74 12.40 -26.32
C ALA A 134 2.53 12.48 -25.02
N LEU A 135 3.77 12.95 -25.10
CA LEU A 135 4.64 13.19 -23.97
C LEU A 135 4.65 14.68 -23.63
N SER A 136 4.68 15.00 -22.35
CA SER A 136 4.91 16.36 -21.88
C SER A 136 6.32 16.84 -22.25
N PRO A 137 6.55 18.15 -22.52
CA PRO A 137 7.90 18.69 -22.70
C PRO A 137 8.85 18.48 -21.53
N LEU A 138 8.32 18.23 -20.33
CA LEU A 138 9.10 17.90 -19.15
C LEU A 138 9.43 16.40 -19.02
N HIS A 139 8.92 15.57 -19.95
CA HIS A 139 9.23 14.14 -19.93
C HIS A 139 10.70 13.93 -20.34
N PRO A 140 11.46 13.05 -19.64
CA PRO A 140 12.90 12.87 -19.88
C PRO A 140 13.28 12.22 -21.22
N TYR A 141 12.31 11.91 -22.08
CA TYR A 141 12.49 11.39 -23.46
C TYR A 141 11.99 12.34 -24.50
#